data_103a2ef222328c7467fdbb74fb7331ff
#
_entry.id   103a2ef222328c7467fdbb74fb7331ff
#
_cell.length_a   1.000
_cell.length_b   1.000
_cell.length_c   1.000
_cell.angle_alpha   90.00
_cell.angle_beta   90.00
_cell.angle_gamma   90.00
#
_symmetry.space_group_name_H-M   'P 1'
#
loop_
_entity.id
_entity.type
_entity.pdbx_description
1 polymer ?
#
loop_
_entity_poly.entity_id
_entity_poly.type
_entity_poly.pdbx_seq_one_letter_code
_entity_poly.pdbx_strand_id
1 'polypeptide(L)'
;MYGILQSKISGRGRRYLLGHLSQAQTALPHPRAYAAVPESLKSAFGFCVQQVRQYDYLNYVWVAQAPKELRPALFALRAFNVETALIADNVRSKEAVVGQIRFQWWRDVIKAAFEGRPPNHPVALALAHMLHSEPEPGPAATAAAGGDGNGADEGGGGACGSGCGSSIHGAGAASSGDGASRGPASRYSRYSFKRIVDCREADFLDPQPPLDLQALEQYAEGTASQLMYLQLAAAGVKHRDADHAASHLGRAAGITTLLRGTAAHAAARRCYLPVDLCAEARVSQEDVYGGVVSEGLRDVVHKAASLAKGHLDEARRLAPRLPRGAAAVMLPSVGVGRYLEALEAANFDPYDAKLVREHGGGGEGSAPLPYVLAVKWHQLRGTY
;
A
#
# COMPACT_ATOMS: atom_id res chain seq x y z
N MET A 1 -26.39 16.39 22.47
CA MET A 1 -26.33 17.52 21.54
C MET A 1 -25.12 17.29 20.63
N TYR A 2 -25.24 16.33 19.71
CA TYR A 2 -24.16 15.98 18.77
C TYR A 2 -24.55 16.50 17.40
N GLY A 3 -23.88 17.56 16.98
CA GLY A 3 -24.05 18.17 15.67
C GLY A 3 -23.43 17.30 14.59
N ILE A 4 -24.26 17.01 13.67
CA ILE A 4 -24.09 16.31 12.41
C ILE A 4 -22.86 16.84 11.66
N LEU A 5 -21.78 16.07 11.57
CA LEU A 5 -20.74 16.23 10.56
C LEU A 5 -21.21 15.56 9.26
N GLN A 6 -22.18 16.17 8.60
CA GLN A 6 -22.36 15.95 7.16
C GLN A 6 -21.25 16.73 6.45
N SER A 7 -20.12 16.06 6.14
CA SER A 7 -19.22 16.58 5.15
C SER A 7 -19.97 16.65 3.82
N LYS A 8 -20.21 17.87 3.36
CA LYS A 8 -20.67 18.16 1.99
C LYS A 8 -19.64 17.58 1.04
N ILE A 9 -19.86 16.37 0.56
CA ILE A 9 -19.18 15.87 -0.62
C ILE A 9 -19.62 16.77 -1.75
N SER A 10 -18.76 17.70 -2.15
CA SER A 10 -19.05 18.62 -3.24
C SER A 10 -19.41 17.81 -4.47
N GLY A 11 -20.53 18.17 -5.11
CA GLY A 11 -21.14 17.42 -6.22
C GLY A 11 -20.31 17.34 -7.51
N ARG A 12 -19.04 17.72 -7.50
CA ARG A 12 -18.14 17.64 -8.65
C ARG A 12 -17.50 16.26 -8.83
N GLY A 13 -17.25 15.49 -7.76
CA GLY A 13 -16.72 14.13 -7.88
C GLY A 13 -17.73 13.10 -8.40
N ARG A 14 -19.03 13.36 -8.25
CA ARG A 14 -20.11 12.45 -8.64
C ARG A 14 -20.34 12.33 -10.14
N ARG A 15 -19.98 13.33 -10.96
CA ARG A 15 -20.27 13.33 -12.41
C ARG A 15 -19.27 12.53 -13.23
N TYR A 16 -18.06 12.27 -12.71
CA TYR A 16 -17.04 11.55 -13.47
C TYR A 16 -17.22 10.02 -13.48
N LEU A 17 -17.92 9.46 -12.49
CA LEU A 17 -18.07 7.99 -12.37
C LEU A 17 -19.21 7.39 -13.22
N LEU A 18 -20.23 8.17 -13.60
CA LEU A 18 -21.40 7.68 -14.35
C LEU A 18 -21.36 7.96 -15.86
N GLY A 19 -20.48 8.88 -16.30
CA GLY A 19 -20.40 9.28 -17.70
C GLY A 19 -19.50 8.39 -18.59
N HIS A 20 -18.62 7.60 -17.99
CA HIS A 20 -17.58 6.88 -18.76
C HIS A 20 -17.88 5.41 -19.09
N LEU A 21 -19.02 4.87 -18.69
CA LEU A 21 -19.40 3.50 -19.03
C LEU A 21 -19.97 3.31 -20.43
N SER A 22 -20.16 4.39 -21.21
CA SER A 22 -20.87 4.36 -22.51
C SER A 22 -20.08 4.87 -23.71
N GLN A 23 -18.75 5.04 -23.65
CA GLN A 23 -18.02 5.44 -24.87
C GLN A 23 -17.03 4.36 -25.33
N ALA A 24 -17.19 4.05 -26.59
CA ALA A 24 -16.53 3.05 -27.40
C ALA A 24 -15.01 2.92 -27.17
N GLN A 25 -14.57 1.67 -27.19
CA GLN A 25 -13.20 1.24 -27.32
C GLN A 25 -12.55 1.86 -28.55
N THR A 26 -11.86 2.97 -28.42
CA THR A 26 -10.90 3.43 -29.40
C THR A 26 -9.55 2.79 -29.07
N ALA A 27 -9.06 1.96 -29.99
CA ALA A 27 -7.76 1.32 -29.91
C ALA A 27 -6.66 2.36 -29.74
N LEU A 28 -5.86 2.26 -28.66
CA LEU A 28 -4.66 3.06 -28.48
C LEU A 28 -3.53 2.53 -29.40
N PRO A 29 -2.66 3.40 -29.92
CA PRO A 29 -1.55 3.00 -30.79
C PRO A 29 -0.50 2.15 -30.07
N HIS A 30 0.23 1.36 -30.84
CA HIS A 30 1.28 0.43 -30.42
C HIS A 30 2.32 1.04 -29.45
N PRO A 31 2.96 0.25 -28.56
CA PRO A 31 3.81 0.71 -27.46
C PRO A 31 5.09 1.48 -27.85
N ARG A 32 5.39 1.67 -29.13
CA ARG A 32 6.57 2.40 -29.60
C ARG A 32 6.39 3.93 -29.76
N ALA A 33 5.24 4.50 -29.44
CA ALA A 33 4.92 5.91 -29.72
C ALA A 33 4.99 6.85 -28.49
N TYR A 34 5.62 6.46 -27.39
CA TYR A 34 5.66 7.29 -26.17
C TYR A 34 6.86 8.27 -26.09
N ALA A 35 7.27 8.87 -27.20
CA ALA A 35 8.34 9.89 -27.20
C ALA A 35 7.92 11.26 -26.62
N ALA A 36 6.62 11.54 -26.51
CA ALA A 36 6.08 12.69 -25.79
C ALA A 36 4.89 12.21 -24.95
N VAL A 37 4.89 12.50 -23.65
CA VAL A 37 3.77 12.14 -22.73
C VAL A 37 2.50 12.79 -23.27
N PRO A 38 1.51 12.03 -23.77
CA PRO A 38 0.26 12.60 -24.29
C PRO A 38 -0.43 13.43 -23.20
N GLU A 39 -1.15 14.49 -23.59
CA GLU A 39 -1.89 15.34 -22.63
C GLU A 39 -2.87 14.51 -21.79
N SER A 40 -3.48 13.48 -22.37
CA SER A 40 -4.31 12.51 -21.66
C SER A 40 -3.56 11.78 -20.54
N LEU A 41 -2.29 11.48 -20.73
CA LEU A 41 -1.47 10.81 -19.72
C LEU A 41 -1.02 11.76 -18.62
N LYS A 42 -0.69 13.02 -18.94
CA LYS A 42 -0.42 14.06 -17.92
C LYS A 42 -1.64 14.29 -17.04
N SER A 43 -2.84 14.38 -17.66
CA SER A 43 -4.11 14.46 -16.96
C SER A 43 -4.35 13.24 -16.07
N ALA A 44 -4.04 12.03 -16.54
CA ALA A 44 -4.16 10.79 -15.78
C ALA A 44 -3.26 10.78 -14.54
N PHE A 45 -2.00 11.17 -14.66
CA PHE A 45 -1.11 11.32 -13.51
C PHE A 45 -1.57 12.43 -12.56
N GLY A 46 -2.05 13.57 -13.08
CA GLY A 46 -2.65 14.63 -12.28
C GLY A 46 -3.84 14.12 -11.45
N PHE A 47 -4.70 13.30 -12.05
CA PHE A 47 -5.79 12.63 -11.35
C PHE A 47 -5.27 11.71 -10.22
N CYS A 48 -4.27 10.85 -10.50
CA CYS A 48 -3.69 9.97 -9.48
C CYS A 48 -3.14 10.76 -8.28
N VAL A 49 -2.45 11.86 -8.53
CA VAL A 49 -1.94 12.75 -7.47
C VAL A 49 -3.07 13.32 -6.61
N GLN A 50 -4.16 13.79 -7.24
CA GLN A 50 -5.31 14.33 -6.51
C GLN A 50 -6.05 13.27 -5.71
N GLN A 51 -6.23 12.07 -6.26
CA GLN A 51 -6.85 10.95 -5.55
C GLN A 51 -6.06 10.58 -4.28
N VAL A 52 -4.74 10.44 -4.39
CA VAL A 52 -3.90 10.11 -3.24
C VAL A 52 -3.89 11.27 -2.24
N ARG A 53 -3.83 12.52 -2.71
CA ARG A 53 -3.89 13.70 -1.84
C ARG A 53 -5.18 13.77 -1.05
N GLN A 54 -6.31 13.44 -1.69
CA GLN A 54 -7.64 13.56 -1.08
C GLN A 54 -7.94 12.42 -0.10
N TYR A 55 -7.56 11.17 -0.44
CA TYR A 55 -7.99 9.98 0.29
C TYR A 55 -6.88 9.26 1.06
N ASP A 56 -5.61 9.57 0.76
CA ASP A 56 -4.44 8.92 1.38
C ASP A 56 -3.34 9.94 1.66
N TYR A 57 -3.68 11.02 2.38
CA TYR A 57 -2.84 12.20 2.51
C TYR A 57 -1.48 11.94 3.16
N LEU A 58 -1.41 11.06 4.17
CA LEU A 58 -0.13 10.71 4.80
C LEU A 58 0.83 10.05 3.80
N ASN A 59 0.31 9.18 2.94
CA ASN A 59 1.10 8.58 1.88
C ASN A 59 1.40 9.55 0.74
N TYR A 60 0.51 10.50 0.44
CA TYR A 60 0.80 11.60 -0.48
C TYR A 60 2.07 12.37 -0.05
N VAL A 61 2.22 12.67 1.24
CA VAL A 61 3.34 13.45 1.77
C VAL A 61 4.69 12.80 1.48
N TRP A 62 4.83 11.50 1.75
CA TRP A 62 6.10 10.84 1.50
C TRP A 62 6.34 10.57 0.01
N VAL A 63 5.30 10.24 -0.76
CA VAL A 63 5.44 10.06 -2.23
C VAL A 63 5.88 11.37 -2.89
N ALA A 64 5.32 12.51 -2.47
CA ALA A 64 5.70 13.82 -2.99
C ALA A 64 7.17 14.17 -2.69
N GLN A 65 7.77 13.55 -1.68
CA GLN A 65 9.18 13.73 -1.31
C GLN A 65 10.11 12.66 -1.88
N ALA A 66 9.57 11.56 -2.43
CA ALA A 66 10.36 10.51 -3.09
C ALA A 66 11.16 11.06 -4.30
N PRO A 67 12.16 10.34 -4.82
CA PRO A 67 12.86 10.71 -6.04
C PRO A 67 11.89 11.01 -7.19
N LYS A 68 12.18 12.03 -7.99
CA LYS A 68 11.27 12.55 -9.03
C LYS A 68 10.85 11.46 -10.03
N GLU A 69 11.79 10.63 -10.39
CA GLU A 69 11.65 9.55 -11.37
C GLU A 69 10.68 8.46 -10.88
N LEU A 70 10.64 8.26 -9.56
CA LEU A 70 9.81 7.22 -8.92
C LEU A 70 8.37 7.70 -8.64
N ARG A 71 8.15 9.00 -8.47
CA ARG A 71 6.85 9.56 -8.07
C ARG A 71 5.67 9.14 -8.94
N PRO A 72 5.78 9.16 -10.30
CA PRO A 72 4.66 8.79 -11.15
C PRO A 72 4.19 7.36 -10.89
N ALA A 73 5.12 6.41 -10.77
CA ALA A 73 4.80 5.02 -10.48
C ALA A 73 4.18 4.85 -9.09
N LEU A 74 4.74 5.51 -8.07
CA LEU A 74 4.20 5.47 -6.71
C LEU A 74 2.79 6.07 -6.63
N PHE A 75 2.52 7.20 -7.31
CA PHE A 75 1.19 7.78 -7.36
C PHE A 75 0.19 6.90 -8.10
N ALA A 76 0.58 6.25 -9.20
CA ALA A 76 -0.29 5.31 -9.91
C ALA A 76 -0.66 4.10 -9.02
N LEU A 77 0.31 3.51 -8.32
CA LEU A 77 0.08 2.40 -7.39
C LEU A 77 -0.79 2.80 -6.19
N ARG A 78 -0.54 3.99 -5.62
CA ARG A 78 -1.35 4.51 -4.52
C ARG A 78 -2.76 4.87 -4.95
N ALA A 79 -2.94 5.44 -6.14
CA ALA A 79 -4.27 5.72 -6.69
C ALA A 79 -5.07 4.43 -6.94
N PHE A 80 -4.43 3.37 -7.47
CA PHE A 80 -5.02 2.04 -7.56
C PHE A 80 -5.45 1.52 -6.18
N ASN A 81 -4.59 1.68 -5.17
CA ASN A 81 -4.91 1.30 -3.79
C ASN A 81 -6.13 2.06 -3.27
N VAL A 82 -6.23 3.36 -3.49
CA VAL A 82 -7.36 4.20 -3.09
C VAL A 82 -8.64 3.77 -3.80
N GLU A 83 -8.62 3.64 -5.13
CA GLU A 83 -9.79 3.28 -5.94
C GLU A 83 -10.39 1.94 -5.51
N THR A 84 -9.54 0.93 -5.28
CA THR A 84 -10.00 -0.39 -4.87
C THR A 84 -10.47 -0.43 -3.41
N ALA A 85 -9.92 0.42 -2.52
CA ALA A 85 -10.38 0.55 -1.13
C ALA A 85 -11.75 1.23 -1.05
N LEU A 86 -12.00 2.25 -1.89
CA LEU A 86 -13.24 3.02 -1.89
C LEU A 86 -14.43 2.27 -2.51
N ILE A 87 -14.25 1.06 -3.06
CA ILE A 87 -15.37 0.29 -3.64
C ILE A 87 -16.44 0.05 -2.57
N ALA A 88 -16.03 -0.42 -1.39
CA ALA A 88 -16.95 -0.72 -0.29
C ALA A 88 -17.73 0.52 0.18
N ASP A 89 -17.07 1.69 0.21
CA ASP A 89 -17.70 2.94 0.67
C ASP A 89 -18.63 3.57 -0.38
N ASN A 90 -18.34 3.32 -1.66
CA ASN A 90 -19.08 3.89 -2.79
C ASN A 90 -20.28 3.04 -3.23
N VAL A 91 -20.35 1.77 -2.80
CA VAL A 91 -21.50 0.91 -3.08
C VAL A 91 -22.57 1.12 -2.02
N ARG A 92 -23.56 1.98 -2.35
CA ARG A 92 -24.70 2.28 -1.48
C ARG A 92 -25.79 1.22 -1.49
N SER A 93 -25.81 0.39 -2.52
CA SER A 93 -26.73 -0.73 -2.66
C SER A 93 -26.32 -1.85 -1.72
N LYS A 94 -27.27 -2.45 -0.99
CA LYS A 94 -27.05 -3.69 -0.23
C LYS A 94 -26.79 -4.89 -1.16
N GLU A 95 -26.82 -4.70 -2.46
CA GLU A 95 -26.60 -5.76 -3.45
C GLU A 95 -25.09 -6.01 -3.61
N ALA A 96 -24.63 -7.12 -3.08
CA ALA A 96 -23.25 -7.60 -3.21
C ALA A 96 -22.75 -7.62 -4.67
N VAL A 97 -23.65 -7.89 -5.62
CA VAL A 97 -23.37 -7.96 -7.06
C VAL A 97 -22.75 -6.68 -7.61
N VAL A 98 -23.20 -5.50 -7.16
CA VAL A 98 -22.65 -4.22 -7.65
C VAL A 98 -21.18 -4.05 -7.24
N GLY A 99 -20.83 -4.46 -6.03
CA GLY A 99 -19.44 -4.48 -5.57
C GLY A 99 -18.60 -5.49 -6.35
N GLN A 100 -19.11 -6.72 -6.53
CA GLN A 100 -18.44 -7.76 -7.30
C GLN A 100 -18.14 -7.33 -8.74
N ILE A 101 -19.08 -6.66 -9.41
CA ILE A 101 -18.86 -6.12 -10.77
C ILE A 101 -17.70 -5.12 -10.77
N ARG A 102 -17.58 -4.25 -9.75
CA ARG A 102 -16.48 -3.27 -9.65
C ARG A 102 -15.14 -3.95 -9.37
N PHE A 103 -15.10 -4.96 -8.50
CA PHE A 103 -13.88 -5.74 -8.26
C PHE A 103 -13.47 -6.52 -9.51
N GLN A 104 -14.43 -7.13 -10.23
CA GLN A 104 -14.15 -7.81 -11.49
C GLN A 104 -13.62 -6.83 -12.55
N TRP A 105 -14.20 -5.64 -12.65
CA TRP A 105 -13.71 -4.61 -13.55
C TRP A 105 -12.24 -4.26 -13.27
N TRP A 106 -11.82 -4.16 -12.00
CA TRP A 106 -10.42 -3.92 -11.66
C TRP A 106 -9.50 -5.09 -12.06
N ARG A 107 -9.96 -6.35 -11.97
CA ARG A 107 -9.21 -7.51 -12.48
C ARG A 107 -8.99 -7.41 -13.99
N ASP A 108 -10.02 -7.00 -14.73
CA ASP A 108 -9.96 -6.80 -16.17
C ASP A 108 -9.05 -5.61 -16.53
N VAL A 109 -9.09 -4.52 -15.78
CA VAL A 109 -8.18 -3.37 -15.91
C VAL A 109 -6.72 -3.82 -15.73
N ILE A 110 -6.41 -4.58 -14.67
CA ILE A 110 -5.07 -5.09 -14.43
C ILE A 110 -4.60 -5.93 -15.62
N LYS A 111 -5.42 -6.87 -16.08
CA LYS A 111 -5.12 -7.70 -17.26
C LYS A 111 -4.82 -6.83 -18.48
N ALA A 112 -5.72 -5.92 -18.82
CA ALA A 112 -5.59 -5.03 -19.96
C ALA A 112 -4.37 -4.09 -19.88
N ALA A 113 -4.06 -3.59 -18.67
CA ALA A 113 -2.87 -2.77 -18.43
C ALA A 113 -1.57 -3.53 -18.70
N PHE A 114 -1.48 -4.80 -18.25
CA PHE A 114 -0.33 -5.66 -18.55
C PHE A 114 -0.22 -6.01 -20.06
N GLU A 115 -1.33 -6.01 -20.78
CA GLU A 115 -1.37 -6.25 -22.24
C GLU A 115 -1.12 -4.95 -23.05
N GLY A 116 -0.93 -3.79 -22.40
CA GLY A 116 -0.74 -2.50 -23.05
C GLY A 116 -2.02 -1.93 -23.69
N ARG A 117 -3.18 -2.42 -23.30
CA ARG A 117 -4.51 -2.01 -23.81
C ARG A 117 -5.44 -1.55 -22.70
N PRO A 118 -5.02 -0.57 -21.86
CA PRO A 118 -5.81 -0.11 -20.73
C PRO A 118 -7.12 0.53 -21.21
N PRO A 119 -8.22 0.40 -20.43
CA PRO A 119 -9.43 1.17 -20.67
C PRO A 119 -9.17 2.67 -20.46
N ASN A 120 -10.04 3.51 -21.02
CA ASN A 120 -9.95 4.97 -20.85
C ASN A 120 -10.37 5.38 -19.43
N HIS A 121 -9.53 5.07 -18.45
CA HIS A 121 -9.65 5.45 -17.05
C HIS A 121 -8.30 5.98 -16.54
N PRO A 122 -8.27 7.13 -15.85
CA PRO A 122 -7.00 7.77 -15.50
C PRO A 122 -6.01 6.85 -14.78
N VAL A 123 -6.46 6.11 -13.75
CA VAL A 123 -5.60 5.20 -13.01
C VAL A 123 -5.15 4.02 -13.89
N ALA A 124 -6.01 3.50 -14.78
CA ALA A 124 -5.65 2.42 -15.70
C ALA A 124 -4.58 2.86 -16.70
N LEU A 125 -4.70 4.08 -17.25
CA LEU A 125 -3.70 4.67 -18.14
C LEU A 125 -2.36 4.88 -17.43
N ALA A 126 -2.36 5.40 -16.22
CA ALA A 126 -1.17 5.61 -15.40
C ALA A 126 -0.50 4.27 -15.05
N LEU A 127 -1.27 3.23 -14.67
CA LEU A 127 -0.75 1.89 -14.41
C LEU A 127 -0.12 1.27 -15.66
N ALA A 128 -0.80 1.33 -16.80
CA ALA A 128 -0.26 0.78 -18.05
C ALA A 128 1.04 1.48 -18.44
N HIS A 129 1.10 2.81 -18.33
CA HIS A 129 2.34 3.53 -18.57
C HIS A 129 3.46 3.06 -17.63
N MET A 130 3.20 2.98 -16.32
CA MET A 130 4.16 2.49 -15.33
C MET A 130 4.66 1.07 -15.67
N LEU A 131 3.76 0.17 -16.06
CA LEU A 131 4.08 -1.23 -16.38
C LEU A 131 5.01 -1.35 -17.59
N HIS A 132 4.87 -0.46 -18.58
CA HIS A 132 5.59 -0.53 -19.86
C HIS A 132 6.74 0.49 -19.97
N SER A 133 6.92 1.38 -18.98
CA SER A 133 8.06 2.31 -18.96
C SER A 133 9.33 1.62 -18.44
N GLU A 134 10.46 1.87 -19.11
CA GLU A 134 11.77 1.51 -18.60
C GLU A 134 12.03 2.30 -17.29
N PRO A 135 12.69 1.69 -16.28
CA PRO A 135 13.15 2.45 -15.14
C PRO A 135 14.21 3.43 -15.64
N GLU A 136 14.02 4.72 -15.38
CA GLU A 136 15.11 5.68 -15.53
C GLU A 136 16.29 5.21 -14.66
N PRO A 137 17.52 5.11 -15.20
CA PRO A 137 18.67 4.72 -14.40
C PRO A 137 18.87 5.75 -13.28
N GLY A 138 18.60 5.31 -12.05
CA GLY A 138 18.83 6.15 -10.88
C GLY A 138 20.31 6.55 -10.79
N PRO A 139 20.66 7.67 -10.13
CA PRO A 139 22.02 8.23 -10.07
C PRO A 139 23.08 7.26 -9.52
N ALA A 140 22.69 6.11 -8.98
CA ALA A 140 23.62 5.06 -8.53
C ALA A 140 24.10 4.12 -9.65
N ALA A 141 23.41 4.04 -10.79
CA ALA A 141 23.80 3.16 -11.91
C ALA A 141 24.89 3.80 -12.80
N THR A 142 25.00 5.13 -12.80
CA THR A 142 26.04 5.86 -13.56
C THR A 142 27.41 5.87 -12.87
N ALA A 143 27.47 5.56 -11.55
CA ALA A 143 28.74 5.49 -10.83
C ALA A 143 29.47 4.14 -10.96
N ALA A 144 28.81 3.10 -11.47
CA ALA A 144 29.40 1.75 -11.62
C ALA A 144 29.98 1.48 -13.02
N ALA A 145 29.77 2.39 -14.00
CA ALA A 145 30.25 2.24 -15.37
C ALA A 145 31.62 2.89 -15.64
N GLY A 146 32.26 3.48 -14.62
CA GLY A 146 33.55 4.18 -14.73
C GLY A 146 34.64 3.60 -13.85
N GLY A 147 34.92 2.30 -13.94
CA GLY A 147 35.99 1.65 -13.17
C GLY A 147 36.58 0.49 -13.94
N ASP A 148 37.35 0.78 -14.98
CA ASP A 148 38.34 -0.17 -15.51
C ASP A 148 39.49 -0.36 -14.53
N GLY A 149 39.92 -1.59 -14.35
CA GLY A 149 41.23 -1.82 -13.73
C GLY A 149 41.41 -3.12 -12.97
N ASN A 150 41.69 -4.19 -13.68
CA ASN A 150 42.74 -5.19 -13.44
C ASN A 150 43.14 -5.53 -11.99
N GLY A 151 43.05 -6.79 -11.61
CA GLY A 151 43.72 -7.35 -10.44
C GLY A 151 43.30 -8.78 -10.18
N ALA A 152 44.01 -9.73 -10.83
CA ALA A 152 44.01 -11.13 -10.41
C ALA A 152 44.69 -11.26 -9.06
N ASP A 153 44.18 -12.07 -8.16
CA ASP A 153 45.00 -13.08 -7.48
C ASP A 153 44.18 -14.12 -6.69
N GLU A 154 44.78 -15.22 -6.50
CA GLU A 154 44.31 -16.53 -6.10
C GLU A 154 44.07 -16.71 -4.58
N GLY A 155 43.27 -17.72 -4.23
CA GLY A 155 43.65 -18.65 -3.20
C GLY A 155 42.87 -18.68 -1.91
N GLY A 156 42.35 -19.87 -1.59
CA GLY A 156 42.27 -20.33 -0.21
C GLY A 156 40.91 -20.81 0.28
N GLY A 157 40.74 -22.11 0.30
CA GLY A 157 39.61 -22.86 0.83
C GLY A 157 39.50 -22.84 2.36
N GLY A 158 38.36 -23.28 2.84
CA GLY A 158 38.07 -23.54 4.25
C GLY A 158 36.62 -23.98 4.46
N ALA A 159 36.41 -25.31 4.48
CA ALA A 159 35.16 -25.96 4.84
C ALA A 159 35.03 -26.11 6.36
N CYS A 160 33.79 -26.01 6.86
CA CYS A 160 33.17 -26.69 8.03
C CYS A 160 31.78 -26.07 8.18
N GLY A 161 30.64 -26.71 8.17
CA GLY A 161 30.22 -27.97 8.69
C GLY A 161 29.15 -27.75 9.79
N SER A 162 27.97 -28.35 9.64
CA SER A 162 26.85 -28.48 10.58
C SER A 162 25.80 -27.38 10.50
N GLY A 163 24.56 -27.58 10.05
CA GLY A 163 23.64 -28.70 10.16
C GLY A 163 22.54 -28.37 11.15
N CYS A 164 21.36 -27.91 10.66
CA CYS A 164 20.08 -28.29 11.24
C CYS A 164 18.94 -27.95 10.26
N GLY A 165 18.20 -28.95 9.87
CA GLY A 165 17.13 -28.85 8.93
C GLY A 165 15.81 -28.50 9.58
N SER A 166 14.94 -27.93 8.79
CA SER A 166 13.50 -28.15 8.86
C SER A 166 12.89 -27.84 7.50
N SER A 167 12.37 -28.87 6.93
CA SER A 167 11.70 -28.94 5.64
C SER A 167 10.33 -28.31 5.71
N ILE A 168 9.99 -27.41 4.78
CA ILE A 168 8.63 -27.29 4.30
C ILE A 168 8.68 -27.20 2.77
N HIS A 169 8.01 -28.16 2.14
CA HIS A 169 7.87 -28.33 0.71
C HIS A 169 7.05 -27.22 0.06
N GLY A 170 7.53 -26.68 -1.01
CA GLY A 170 6.79 -25.90 -1.96
C GLY A 170 7.45 -26.07 -3.33
N ALA A 171 6.99 -27.07 -4.10
CA ALA A 171 7.47 -27.35 -5.43
C ALA A 171 7.10 -26.21 -6.40
N GLY A 172 8.10 -25.60 -7.00
CA GLY A 172 7.98 -24.71 -8.13
C GLY A 172 9.07 -25.06 -9.13
N ALA A 173 8.68 -25.72 -10.22
CA ALA A 173 9.52 -26.25 -11.28
C ALA A 173 10.44 -25.17 -11.87
N ALA A 174 11.74 -25.47 -11.90
CA ALA A 174 12.72 -24.78 -12.73
C ALA A 174 12.49 -25.15 -14.19
N SER A 175 12.08 -24.19 -15.03
CA SER A 175 12.22 -24.27 -16.48
C SER A 175 13.43 -23.42 -16.88
N SER A 176 14.50 -24.09 -17.23
CA SER A 176 15.63 -23.56 -17.99
C SER A 176 15.17 -23.29 -19.44
N GLY A 177 15.40 -22.08 -19.93
CA GLY A 177 15.30 -21.80 -21.35
C GLY A 177 14.89 -20.35 -21.66
N ASP A 178 15.72 -19.71 -22.46
CA ASP A 178 15.57 -18.46 -23.20
C ASP A 178 15.91 -17.15 -22.48
N GLY A 179 17.11 -16.67 -22.83
CA GLY A 179 17.59 -15.30 -22.62
C GLY A 179 16.88 -14.26 -23.48
N ALA A 180 15.55 -14.30 -23.57
CA ALA A 180 14.77 -13.21 -24.12
C ALA A 180 14.70 -12.11 -23.06
N SER A 181 15.12 -10.88 -23.38
CA SER A 181 14.97 -9.70 -22.53
C SER A 181 13.51 -9.55 -22.12
N ARG A 182 13.22 -9.93 -20.88
CA ARG A 182 11.88 -9.77 -20.32
C ARG A 182 11.58 -8.27 -20.26
N GLY A 183 10.58 -7.82 -21.03
CA GLY A 183 10.17 -6.42 -21.09
C GLY A 183 9.79 -5.83 -19.72
N PRO A 184 9.66 -4.48 -19.62
CA PRO A 184 9.47 -3.75 -18.36
C PRO A 184 8.31 -4.27 -17.50
N ALA A 185 7.21 -4.72 -18.10
CA ALA A 185 6.06 -5.29 -17.39
C ALA A 185 6.40 -6.53 -16.55
N SER A 186 7.48 -7.26 -16.88
CA SER A 186 7.87 -8.50 -16.19
C SER A 186 8.41 -8.28 -14.78
N ARG A 187 8.73 -7.03 -14.39
CA ARG A 187 9.19 -6.71 -13.03
C ARG A 187 8.07 -6.66 -12.00
N TYR A 188 6.85 -6.37 -12.45
CA TYR A 188 5.69 -6.27 -11.56
C TYR A 188 4.95 -7.60 -11.46
N SER A 189 4.53 -7.96 -10.25
CA SER A 189 3.75 -9.16 -10.00
C SER A 189 2.26 -8.93 -10.28
N ARG A 190 1.70 -9.62 -11.27
CA ARG A 190 0.24 -9.66 -11.47
C ARG A 190 -0.49 -10.23 -10.27
N TYR A 191 0.17 -11.17 -9.57
CA TYR A 191 -0.36 -11.76 -8.35
C TYR A 191 -0.60 -10.71 -7.27
N SER A 192 0.34 -9.79 -7.04
CA SER A 192 0.21 -8.75 -6.02
C SER A 192 -0.97 -7.82 -6.28
N PHE A 193 -1.17 -7.39 -7.53
CA PHE A 193 -2.36 -6.60 -7.90
C PHE A 193 -3.65 -7.38 -7.66
N LYS A 194 -3.72 -8.63 -8.14
CA LYS A 194 -4.89 -9.49 -7.97
C LYS A 194 -5.19 -9.74 -6.50
N ARG A 195 -4.17 -10.04 -5.69
CA ARG A 195 -4.31 -10.32 -4.26
C ARG A 195 -4.92 -9.15 -3.50
N ILE A 196 -4.54 -7.91 -3.81
CA ILE A 196 -5.15 -6.70 -3.22
C ILE A 196 -6.65 -6.66 -3.52
N VAL A 197 -7.04 -6.89 -4.77
CA VAL A 197 -8.45 -6.87 -5.20
C VAL A 197 -9.24 -7.99 -4.51
N ASP A 198 -8.69 -9.21 -4.51
CA ASP A 198 -9.36 -10.40 -3.94
C ASP A 198 -9.56 -10.27 -2.43
N CYS A 199 -8.56 -9.77 -1.69
CA CYS A 199 -8.70 -9.55 -0.24
C CYS A 199 -9.78 -8.52 0.09
N ARG A 200 -9.88 -7.44 -0.70
CA ARG A 200 -10.89 -6.40 -0.50
C ARG A 200 -12.28 -6.84 -0.90
N GLU A 201 -12.40 -7.66 -1.93
CA GLU A 201 -13.68 -8.26 -2.30
C GLU A 201 -14.16 -9.23 -1.22
N ALA A 202 -13.26 -10.07 -0.68
CA ALA A 202 -13.60 -10.97 0.41
C ALA A 202 -14.11 -10.20 1.65
N ASP A 203 -13.42 -9.12 2.05
CA ASP A 203 -13.84 -8.25 3.15
C ASP A 203 -15.15 -7.49 2.85
N PHE A 204 -15.41 -7.16 1.59
CA PHE A 204 -16.66 -6.53 1.17
C PHE A 204 -17.85 -7.50 1.22
N LEU A 205 -17.65 -8.76 0.81
CA LEU A 205 -18.69 -9.78 0.77
C LEU A 205 -19.01 -10.34 2.15
N ASP A 206 -18.02 -10.46 3.01
CA ASP A 206 -18.15 -10.90 4.39
C ASP A 206 -17.48 -9.90 5.34
N PRO A 207 -18.20 -8.83 5.73
CA PRO A 207 -17.66 -7.73 6.52
C PRO A 207 -17.57 -8.07 8.03
N GLN A 208 -17.26 -9.32 8.37
CA GLN A 208 -17.07 -9.73 9.75
C GLN A 208 -15.72 -9.25 10.28
N PRO A 209 -15.63 -8.96 11.59
CA PRO A 209 -14.34 -8.69 12.21
C PRO A 209 -13.38 -9.88 12.06
N PRO A 210 -12.05 -9.65 12.01
CA PRO A 210 -11.08 -10.74 11.99
C PRO A 210 -11.23 -11.62 13.22
N LEU A 211 -11.11 -12.94 13.05
CA LEU A 211 -11.28 -13.90 14.15
C LEU A 211 -10.23 -13.69 15.24
N ASP A 212 -8.99 -13.45 14.85
CA ASP A 212 -7.82 -13.32 15.69
C ASP A 212 -6.78 -12.34 15.10
N LEU A 213 -5.68 -12.14 15.80
CA LEU A 213 -4.55 -11.32 15.32
C LEU A 213 -3.93 -11.87 14.03
N GLN A 214 -3.94 -13.17 13.83
CA GLN A 214 -3.40 -13.79 12.61
C GLN A 214 -4.25 -13.44 11.39
N ALA A 215 -5.58 -13.46 11.51
CA ALA A 215 -6.50 -13.04 10.43
C ALA A 215 -6.32 -11.55 10.09
N LEU A 216 -6.13 -10.69 11.11
CA LEU A 216 -5.84 -9.27 10.94
C LEU A 216 -4.51 -9.08 10.18
N GLU A 217 -3.48 -9.83 10.55
CA GLU A 217 -2.17 -9.82 9.91
C GLU A 217 -2.24 -10.32 8.45
N GLN A 218 -3.01 -11.38 8.20
CA GLN A 218 -3.21 -11.92 6.84
C GLN A 218 -3.89 -10.92 5.91
N TYR A 219 -4.87 -10.16 6.41
CA TYR A 219 -5.49 -9.08 5.65
C TYR A 219 -4.49 -7.97 5.31
N ALA A 220 -3.67 -7.57 6.28
CA ALA A 220 -2.62 -6.57 6.07
C ALA A 220 -1.56 -7.05 5.06
N GLU A 221 -1.14 -8.35 5.14
CA GLU A 221 -0.25 -8.97 4.17
C GLU A 221 -0.85 -9.04 2.77
N GLY A 222 -2.14 -9.39 2.67
CA GLY A 222 -2.84 -9.48 1.38
C GLY A 222 -3.13 -8.14 0.72
N THR A 223 -3.02 -7.03 1.45
CA THR A 223 -3.31 -5.68 0.95
C THR A 223 -2.08 -4.76 0.99
N ALA A 224 -1.69 -4.30 2.16
CA ALA A 224 -0.63 -3.31 2.32
C ALA A 224 0.76 -3.86 1.96
N SER A 225 1.10 -5.12 2.34
CA SER A 225 2.39 -5.72 1.96
C SER A 225 2.47 -5.94 0.45
N GLN A 226 1.39 -6.38 -0.20
CA GLN A 226 1.38 -6.53 -1.66
C GLN A 226 1.64 -5.18 -2.37
N LEU A 227 1.09 -4.09 -1.84
CA LEU A 227 1.37 -2.76 -2.35
C LEU A 227 2.85 -2.36 -2.16
N MET A 228 3.45 -2.71 -1.01
CA MET A 228 4.89 -2.48 -0.77
C MET A 228 5.77 -3.23 -1.77
N TYR A 229 5.45 -4.49 -2.08
CA TYR A 229 6.18 -5.26 -3.10
C TYR A 229 6.10 -4.61 -4.48
N LEU A 230 4.93 -4.10 -4.87
CA LEU A 230 4.77 -3.36 -6.12
C LEU A 230 5.59 -2.05 -6.14
N GLN A 231 5.69 -1.37 -5.01
CA GLN A 231 6.49 -0.15 -4.87
C GLN A 231 8.00 -0.45 -4.92
N LEU A 232 8.47 -1.56 -4.33
CA LEU A 232 9.85 -2.02 -4.49
C LEU A 232 10.16 -2.36 -5.96
N ALA A 233 9.23 -3.04 -6.64
CA ALA A 233 9.36 -3.31 -8.07
C ALA A 233 9.43 -2.02 -8.89
N ALA A 234 8.64 -0.98 -8.55
CA ALA A 234 8.70 0.33 -9.18
C ALA A 234 10.07 0.99 -9.00
N ALA A 235 10.66 0.86 -7.80
CA ALA A 235 12.01 1.35 -7.50
C ALA A 235 13.14 0.49 -8.10
N GLY A 236 12.81 -0.58 -8.85
CA GLY A 236 13.79 -1.48 -9.45
C GLY A 236 14.53 -2.35 -8.42
N VAL A 237 14.04 -2.43 -7.19
CA VAL A 237 14.66 -3.20 -6.11
C VAL A 237 14.24 -4.66 -6.22
N LYS A 238 15.23 -5.55 -6.36
CA LYS A 238 15.09 -7.01 -6.30
C LYS A 238 16.08 -7.54 -5.28
N HIS A 239 15.63 -7.66 -4.02
CA HIS A 239 16.50 -8.05 -2.93
C HIS A 239 15.68 -8.75 -1.84
N ARG A 240 16.12 -9.94 -1.41
CA ARG A 240 15.40 -10.77 -0.44
C ARG A 240 15.11 -10.05 0.88
N ASP A 241 16.09 -9.33 1.43
CA ASP A 241 15.91 -8.61 2.69
C ASP A 241 15.01 -7.39 2.50
N ALA A 242 14.96 -6.79 1.29
CA ALA A 242 14.01 -5.71 0.98
C ALA A 242 12.57 -6.22 0.91
N ASP A 243 12.35 -7.39 0.28
CA ASP A 243 11.03 -8.03 0.26
C ASP A 243 10.58 -8.41 1.67
N HIS A 244 11.50 -8.93 2.51
CA HIS A 244 11.23 -9.27 3.90
C HIS A 244 10.88 -8.02 4.73
N ALA A 245 11.66 -6.95 4.62
CA ALA A 245 11.35 -5.67 5.27
C ALA A 245 10.02 -5.07 4.79
N ALA A 246 9.71 -5.19 3.49
CA ALA A 246 8.45 -4.73 2.91
C ALA A 246 7.24 -5.54 3.42
N SER A 247 7.38 -6.86 3.62
CA SER A 247 6.37 -7.69 4.25
C SER A 247 6.05 -7.17 5.65
N HIS A 248 7.06 -7.03 6.50
CA HIS A 248 6.88 -6.55 7.86
C HIS A 248 6.32 -5.12 7.90
N LEU A 249 6.89 -4.19 7.12
CA LEU A 249 6.37 -2.82 7.08
C LEU A 249 4.94 -2.75 6.53
N GLY A 250 4.61 -3.58 5.55
CA GLY A 250 3.25 -3.67 5.00
C GLY A 250 2.25 -4.15 6.05
N ARG A 251 2.58 -5.20 6.83
CA ARG A 251 1.75 -5.67 7.93
C ARG A 251 1.58 -4.58 8.98
N ALA A 252 2.66 -3.95 9.42
CA ALA A 252 2.60 -2.83 10.36
C ALA A 252 1.71 -1.69 9.84
N ALA A 253 1.88 -1.27 8.59
CA ALA A 253 1.10 -0.21 7.96
C ALA A 253 -0.37 -0.59 7.78
N GLY A 254 -0.66 -1.84 7.41
CA GLY A 254 -2.02 -2.36 7.25
C GLY A 254 -2.77 -2.35 8.58
N ILE A 255 -2.23 -2.98 9.63
CA ILE A 255 -2.82 -3.00 10.97
C ILE A 255 -3.01 -1.58 11.49
N THR A 256 -1.98 -0.73 11.40
CA THR A 256 -2.04 0.67 11.82
C THR A 256 -3.13 1.45 11.09
N THR A 257 -3.34 1.18 9.78
CA THR A 257 -4.40 1.83 9.00
C THR A 257 -5.78 1.43 9.50
N LEU A 258 -5.99 0.15 9.84
CA LEU A 258 -7.26 -0.33 10.40
C LEU A 258 -7.51 0.26 11.79
N LEU A 259 -6.51 0.29 12.68
CA LEU A 259 -6.62 0.91 14.00
C LEU A 259 -6.94 2.42 13.90
N ARG A 260 -6.25 3.13 13.02
CA ARG A 260 -6.49 4.55 12.76
C ARG A 260 -7.90 4.83 12.23
N GLY A 261 -8.43 3.90 11.46
CA GLY A 261 -9.77 3.96 10.90
C GLY A 261 -10.88 3.57 11.87
N THR A 262 -10.61 3.15 13.10
CA THR A 262 -11.61 2.56 14.02
C THR A 262 -12.85 3.43 14.18
N ALA A 263 -12.69 4.74 14.39
CA ALA A 263 -13.83 5.65 14.54
C ALA A 263 -14.69 5.75 13.25
N ALA A 264 -14.05 5.78 12.08
CA ALA A 264 -14.76 5.82 10.79
C ALA A 264 -15.43 4.48 10.47
N HIS A 265 -14.77 3.37 10.76
CA HIS A 265 -15.32 2.03 10.60
C HIS A 265 -16.52 1.82 11.52
N ALA A 266 -16.43 2.22 12.79
CA ALA A 266 -17.52 2.16 13.75
C ALA A 266 -18.77 2.92 13.28
N ALA A 267 -18.58 4.13 12.73
CA ALA A 267 -19.67 4.92 12.15
C ALA A 267 -20.36 4.22 10.96
N ALA A 268 -19.60 3.39 10.22
CA ALA A 268 -20.11 2.54 9.15
C ALA A 268 -20.58 1.14 9.64
N ARG A 269 -20.62 0.92 10.97
CA ARG A 269 -20.94 -0.38 11.61
C ARG A 269 -20.02 -1.51 11.13
N ARG A 270 -18.74 -1.22 11.01
CA ARG A 270 -17.66 -2.18 10.72
C ARG A 270 -16.66 -2.20 11.86
N CYS A 271 -16.09 -3.37 12.13
CA CYS A 271 -15.07 -3.56 13.15
C CYS A 271 -13.92 -4.39 12.59
N TYR A 272 -12.69 -3.98 12.87
CA TYR A 272 -11.48 -4.71 12.51
C TYR A 272 -10.66 -5.12 13.74
N LEU A 273 -11.26 -5.05 14.92
CA LEU A 273 -10.64 -5.59 16.12
C LEU A 273 -10.88 -7.11 16.22
N PRO A 274 -9.87 -7.89 16.62
CA PRO A 274 -9.98 -9.36 16.70
C PRO A 274 -11.07 -9.82 17.65
N VAL A 275 -11.91 -10.74 17.18
CA VAL A 275 -13.08 -11.25 17.92
C VAL A 275 -12.67 -11.96 19.21
N ASP A 276 -11.62 -12.79 19.16
CA ASP A 276 -11.09 -13.51 20.32
C ASP A 276 -10.65 -12.55 21.43
N LEU A 277 -9.89 -11.52 21.09
CA LEU A 277 -9.44 -10.51 22.05
C LEU A 277 -10.60 -9.67 22.60
N CYS A 278 -11.57 -9.32 21.75
CA CYS A 278 -12.79 -8.62 22.20
C CYS A 278 -13.59 -9.47 23.18
N ALA A 279 -13.74 -10.78 22.92
CA ALA A 279 -14.42 -11.70 23.81
C ALA A 279 -13.70 -11.84 25.16
N GLU A 280 -12.38 -12.03 25.16
CA GLU A 280 -11.56 -12.07 26.39
C GLU A 280 -11.74 -10.81 27.23
N ALA A 281 -11.69 -9.64 26.57
CA ALA A 281 -11.79 -8.32 27.21
C ALA A 281 -13.23 -7.88 27.49
N ARG A 282 -14.24 -8.70 27.15
CA ARG A 282 -15.68 -8.42 27.30
C ARG A 282 -16.11 -7.13 26.57
N VAL A 283 -15.56 -6.90 25.38
CA VAL A 283 -15.90 -5.79 24.50
C VAL A 283 -16.86 -6.29 23.42
N SER A 284 -18.06 -5.74 23.38
CA SER A 284 -19.04 -6.06 22.35
C SER A 284 -18.80 -5.22 21.08
N GLN A 285 -19.28 -5.70 19.94
CA GLN A 285 -19.23 -4.89 18.71
C GLN A 285 -20.08 -3.60 18.84
N GLU A 286 -21.18 -3.64 19.61
CA GLU A 286 -22.01 -2.45 19.84
C GLU A 286 -21.25 -1.41 20.67
N ASP A 287 -20.42 -1.81 21.65
CA ASP A 287 -19.55 -0.90 22.40
C ASP A 287 -18.57 -0.19 21.44
N VAL A 288 -17.98 -0.95 20.51
CA VAL A 288 -17.09 -0.40 19.48
C VAL A 288 -17.87 0.57 18.57
N TYR A 289 -19.05 0.18 18.09
CA TYR A 289 -19.87 1.06 17.24
C TYR A 289 -20.36 2.31 17.97
N GLY A 290 -20.61 2.21 19.27
CA GLY A 290 -20.99 3.31 20.13
C GLY A 290 -19.84 4.21 20.57
N GLY A 291 -18.58 3.83 20.28
CA GLY A 291 -17.39 4.56 20.74
C GLY A 291 -17.19 4.47 22.25
N VAL A 292 -17.63 3.38 22.88
CA VAL A 292 -17.48 3.17 24.34
C VAL A 292 -16.04 2.76 24.64
N VAL A 293 -15.30 3.63 25.30
CA VAL A 293 -13.90 3.40 25.66
C VAL A 293 -13.81 2.77 27.03
N SER A 294 -13.70 1.45 27.06
CA SER A 294 -13.44 0.66 28.27
C SER A 294 -11.95 0.28 28.39
N GLU A 295 -11.51 -0.15 29.57
CA GLU A 295 -10.17 -0.72 29.74
C GLU A 295 -9.98 -1.95 28.85
N GLY A 296 -11.02 -2.78 28.70
CA GLY A 296 -10.97 -3.92 27.79
C GLY A 296 -10.74 -3.52 26.33
N LEU A 297 -11.37 -2.42 25.86
CA LEU A 297 -11.12 -1.91 24.51
C LEU A 297 -9.67 -1.44 24.36
N ARG A 298 -9.13 -0.74 25.37
CA ARG A 298 -7.73 -0.29 25.37
C ARG A 298 -6.76 -1.46 25.31
N ASP A 299 -7.04 -2.55 26.03
CA ASP A 299 -6.24 -3.78 26.01
C ASP A 299 -6.26 -4.45 24.62
N VAL A 300 -7.42 -4.54 23.97
CA VAL A 300 -7.54 -5.08 22.61
C VAL A 300 -6.74 -4.24 21.61
N VAL A 301 -6.90 -2.92 21.67
CA VAL A 301 -6.17 -1.99 20.80
C VAL A 301 -4.66 -2.05 21.07
N HIS A 302 -4.25 -2.14 22.34
CA HIS A 302 -2.84 -2.29 22.75
C HIS A 302 -2.23 -3.58 22.17
N LYS A 303 -2.92 -4.74 22.27
CA LYS A 303 -2.44 -6.01 21.71
C LYS A 303 -2.25 -5.91 20.18
N ALA A 304 -3.20 -5.33 19.45
CA ALA A 304 -3.10 -5.13 18.01
C ALA A 304 -1.99 -4.11 17.64
N ALA A 305 -1.85 -3.03 18.39
CA ALA A 305 -0.79 -2.04 18.21
C ALA A 305 0.61 -2.62 18.50
N SER A 306 0.72 -3.50 19.51
CA SER A 306 1.96 -4.19 19.86
C SER A 306 2.40 -5.13 18.73
N LEU A 307 1.47 -5.84 18.08
CA LEU A 307 1.77 -6.65 16.88
C LEU A 307 2.31 -5.75 15.75
N ALA A 308 1.64 -4.62 15.47
CA ALA A 308 2.09 -3.67 14.45
C ALA A 308 3.49 -3.10 14.78
N LYS A 309 3.75 -2.78 16.04
CA LYS A 309 5.05 -2.30 16.52
C LYS A 309 6.14 -3.34 16.34
N GLY A 310 5.88 -4.61 16.68
CA GLY A 310 6.81 -5.72 16.45
C GLY A 310 7.21 -5.85 14.98
N HIS A 311 6.24 -5.74 14.07
CA HIS A 311 6.53 -5.74 12.64
C HIS A 311 7.33 -4.50 12.20
N LEU A 312 7.02 -3.31 12.71
CA LEU A 312 7.78 -2.10 12.39
C LEU A 312 9.24 -2.22 12.85
N ASP A 313 9.47 -2.74 14.04
CA ASP A 313 10.81 -2.92 14.60
C ASP A 313 11.61 -3.94 13.81
N GLU A 314 10.97 -5.03 13.35
CA GLU A 314 11.62 -6.01 12.50
C GLU A 314 11.98 -5.43 11.12
N ALA A 315 11.09 -4.63 10.51
CA ALA A 315 11.41 -3.92 9.28
C ALA A 315 12.63 -2.99 9.46
N ARG A 316 12.68 -2.26 10.57
CA ARG A 316 13.80 -1.36 10.91
C ARG A 316 15.10 -2.11 11.19
N ARG A 317 15.02 -3.29 11.81
CA ARG A 317 16.20 -4.15 12.07
C ARG A 317 16.87 -4.62 10.77
N LEU A 318 16.09 -4.76 9.70
CA LEU A 318 16.60 -5.11 8.38
C LEU A 318 17.24 -3.94 7.63
N ALA A 319 17.05 -2.69 8.06
CA ALA A 319 17.53 -1.48 7.37
C ALA A 319 19.00 -1.52 6.92
N PRO A 320 19.98 -1.98 7.74
CA PRO A 320 21.39 -2.02 7.32
C PRO A 320 21.68 -2.96 6.15
N ARG A 321 20.78 -3.90 5.87
CA ARG A 321 20.93 -4.92 4.81
C ARG A 321 20.26 -4.49 3.49
N LEU A 322 19.53 -3.37 3.50
CA LEU A 322 18.75 -2.96 2.34
C LEU A 322 19.61 -2.21 1.31
N PRO A 323 19.36 -2.44 0.00
CA PRO A 323 19.97 -1.63 -1.04
C PRO A 323 19.48 -0.18 -0.95
N ARG A 324 20.32 0.79 -1.33
CA ARG A 324 20.04 2.23 -1.22
C ARG A 324 18.71 2.66 -1.83
N GLY A 325 18.29 2.04 -2.95
CA GLY A 325 17.00 2.32 -3.60
C GLY A 325 15.77 1.95 -2.78
N ALA A 326 15.88 1.03 -1.81
CA ALA A 326 14.75 0.58 -0.99
C ALA A 326 14.32 1.63 0.04
N ALA A 327 15.22 2.46 0.55
CA ALA A 327 14.93 3.42 1.62
C ALA A 327 13.77 4.37 1.27
N ALA A 328 13.68 4.82 0.01
CA ALA A 328 12.58 5.69 -0.44
C ALA A 328 11.21 5.03 -0.35
N VAL A 329 11.14 3.70 -0.52
CA VAL A 329 9.89 2.93 -0.44
C VAL A 329 9.53 2.62 1.01
N MET A 330 10.51 2.60 1.93
CA MET A 330 10.32 2.31 3.35
C MET A 330 9.86 3.53 4.17
N LEU A 331 9.74 4.72 3.59
CA LEU A 331 9.30 5.94 4.27
C LEU A 331 7.92 5.87 4.96
N PRO A 332 6.96 5.02 4.57
CA PRO A 332 5.73 4.82 5.35
C PRO A 332 5.95 4.46 6.81
N SER A 333 7.11 3.85 7.16
CA SER A 333 7.51 3.51 8.54
C SER A 333 7.48 4.72 9.48
N VAL A 334 7.77 5.93 8.96
CA VAL A 334 7.74 7.17 9.74
C VAL A 334 6.31 7.48 10.19
N GLY A 335 5.33 7.34 9.28
CA GLY A 335 3.91 7.54 9.60
C GLY A 335 3.37 6.48 10.57
N VAL A 336 3.74 5.23 10.36
CA VAL A 336 3.37 4.10 11.23
C VAL A 336 3.90 4.33 12.64
N GLY A 337 5.21 4.64 12.80
CA GLY A 337 5.82 4.87 14.11
C GLY A 337 5.15 6.03 14.86
N ARG A 338 4.95 7.17 14.19
CA ARG A 338 4.30 8.33 14.81
C ARG A 338 2.87 8.08 15.24
N TYR A 339 2.11 7.31 14.46
CA TYR A 339 0.76 6.94 14.88
C TYR A 339 0.77 6.03 16.10
N LEU A 340 1.64 5.03 16.15
CA LEU A 340 1.75 4.14 17.31
C LEU A 340 2.17 4.89 18.58
N GLU A 341 3.12 5.83 18.47
CA GLU A 341 3.51 6.72 19.57
C GLU A 341 2.34 7.62 20.03
N ALA A 342 1.57 8.16 19.09
CA ALA A 342 0.41 8.99 19.42
C ALA A 342 -0.73 8.17 20.06
N LEU A 343 -0.93 6.93 19.60
CA LEU A 343 -1.91 6.00 20.17
C LEU A 343 -1.53 5.58 21.58
N GLU A 344 -0.26 5.32 21.84
CA GLU A 344 0.27 5.05 23.18
C GLU A 344 0.06 6.26 24.11
N ALA A 345 0.38 7.48 23.64
CA ALA A 345 0.16 8.71 24.38
C ALA A 345 -1.33 8.98 24.69
N ALA A 346 -2.24 8.46 23.85
CA ALA A 346 -3.68 8.46 24.05
C ALA A 346 -4.17 7.28 24.91
N ASN A 347 -3.26 6.54 25.56
CA ASN A 347 -3.57 5.34 26.33
C ASN A 347 -4.41 4.34 25.55
N PHE A 348 -4.03 4.09 24.31
CA PHE A 348 -4.68 3.16 23.36
C PHE A 348 -6.18 3.40 23.13
N ASP A 349 -6.63 4.64 23.29
CA ASP A 349 -7.97 5.08 22.95
C ASP A 349 -8.08 5.39 21.45
N PRO A 350 -8.73 4.56 20.64
CA PRO A 350 -8.83 4.78 19.18
C PRO A 350 -9.82 5.90 18.82
N TYR A 351 -10.60 6.42 19.80
CA TYR A 351 -11.56 7.50 19.62
C TYR A 351 -11.05 8.84 20.18
N ASP A 352 -9.83 8.88 20.71
CA ASP A 352 -9.26 10.14 21.21
C ASP A 352 -9.36 11.25 20.16
N ALA A 353 -9.94 12.38 20.53
CA ALA A 353 -10.28 13.46 19.61
C ALA A 353 -9.04 14.08 18.93
N LYS A 354 -7.90 14.11 19.64
CA LYS A 354 -6.64 14.60 19.10
C LYS A 354 -6.06 13.59 18.10
N LEU A 355 -6.05 12.32 18.48
CA LEU A 355 -5.58 11.24 17.63
C LEU A 355 -6.39 11.18 16.32
N VAL A 356 -7.73 11.20 16.41
CA VAL A 356 -8.63 11.17 15.25
C VAL A 356 -8.44 12.39 14.35
N ARG A 357 -8.27 13.59 14.94
CA ARG A 357 -8.07 14.81 14.16
C ARG A 357 -6.71 14.84 13.46
N GLU A 358 -5.64 14.40 14.11
CA GLU A 358 -4.26 14.49 13.59
C GLU A 358 -3.91 13.33 12.67
N HIS A 359 -4.52 12.17 12.85
CA HIS A 359 -4.21 10.94 12.15
C HIS A 359 -5.40 10.30 11.45
N GLY A 360 -6.65 10.66 11.79
CA GLY A 360 -7.86 10.15 11.14
C GLY A 360 -7.93 10.58 9.69
N GLY A 361 -8.12 9.62 8.78
CA GLY A 361 -8.00 9.80 7.33
C GLY A 361 -9.14 10.56 6.64
N GLY A 362 -9.88 11.41 7.30
CA GLY A 362 -11.05 12.09 6.73
C GLY A 362 -10.94 13.61 6.79
N GLY A 363 -10.44 14.23 5.74
CA GLY A 363 -10.54 15.67 5.55
C GLY A 363 -9.35 16.26 4.80
N GLU A 364 -9.57 17.39 4.11
CA GLU A 364 -8.52 18.25 3.55
C GLU A 364 -7.66 18.85 4.68
N GLY A 365 -7.03 17.97 5.50
CA GLY A 365 -6.12 18.35 6.56
C GLY A 365 -4.69 18.32 6.06
N SER A 366 -3.93 19.36 6.30
CA SER A 366 -2.49 19.33 6.14
C SER A 366 -1.92 18.33 7.15
N ALA A 367 -1.03 17.43 6.69
CA ALA A 367 -0.25 16.62 7.61
C ALA A 367 0.41 17.55 8.62
N PRO A 368 0.50 17.16 9.91
CA PRO A 368 1.21 17.96 10.89
C PRO A 368 2.61 18.29 10.38
N LEU A 369 3.01 19.55 10.44
CA LEU A 369 4.34 20.00 9.99
C LEU A 369 5.48 19.10 10.52
N PRO A 370 5.43 18.62 11.79
CA PRO A 370 6.41 17.67 12.30
C PRO A 370 6.51 16.37 11.50
N TYR A 371 5.40 15.86 10.94
CA TYR A 371 5.43 14.67 10.08
C TYR A 371 6.12 14.96 8.75
N VAL A 372 5.79 16.06 8.10
CA VAL A 372 6.42 16.48 6.83
C VAL A 372 7.94 16.61 6.99
N LEU A 373 8.38 17.26 8.08
CA LEU A 373 9.80 17.44 8.40
C LEU A 373 10.49 16.11 8.72
N ALA A 374 9.83 15.22 9.47
CA ALA A 374 10.37 13.89 9.78
C ALA A 374 10.57 13.06 8.51
N VAL A 375 9.58 13.00 7.61
CA VAL A 375 9.71 12.31 6.31
C VAL A 375 10.88 12.90 5.52
N LYS A 376 11.01 14.24 5.47
CA LYS A 376 12.11 14.91 4.77
C LYS A 376 13.48 14.56 5.36
N TRP A 377 13.56 14.53 6.68
CA TRP A 377 14.79 14.17 7.39
C TRP A 377 15.22 12.73 7.09
N HIS A 378 14.29 11.77 7.18
CA HIS A 378 14.56 10.37 6.87
C HIS A 378 14.96 10.19 5.40
N GLN A 379 14.27 10.88 4.47
CA GLN A 379 14.62 10.86 3.05
C GLN A 379 16.05 11.35 2.80
N LEU A 380 16.46 12.46 3.42
CA LEU A 380 17.79 13.03 3.25
C LEU A 380 18.90 12.13 3.80
N ARG A 381 18.61 11.42 4.89
CA ARG A 381 19.55 10.49 5.52
C ARG A 381 19.56 9.10 4.90
N GLY A 382 18.58 8.77 4.04
CA GLY A 382 18.38 7.42 3.52
C GLY A 382 18.00 6.42 4.61
N THR A 383 17.29 6.90 5.65
CA THR A 383 16.77 6.10 6.78
C THR A 383 15.24 6.03 6.75
N TYR A 384 14.64 5.23 7.61
CA TYR A 384 13.18 5.10 7.73
C TYR A 384 12.75 4.58 9.11
#